data_9912c0f63086a185c563f1285f90cb0e
#
_entry.id   9912c0f63086a185c563f1285f90cb0e
#
_cell.length_a   1.000
_cell.length_b   1.000
_cell.length_c   1.000
_cell.angle_alpha   90.00
_cell.angle_beta   90.00
_cell.angle_gamma   90.00
#
_symmetry.space_group_name_H-M   'P 1'
#
loop_
_entity.id
_entity.type
_entity.pdbx_description
1 polymer ?
#
loop_
_entity_poly.entity_id
_entity_poly.type
_entity_poly.pdbx_seq_one_letter_code
_entity_poly.pdbx_strand_id
1 'polypeptide(L)'
;MADFIVKMEGTFLVKKVILIIINLILVVMLTGCSTVESEPAGTNNTNDKTQLITENIPDYTDKIYVEINGNKAEFSDEDKKRTDAFELYTDLDELGRCGVAYANICKELMPTEKRGSIGMIKPSGWQLAKYDSVDGKYLYNRSHLIGFQLAGENANEKNLITGTRYFNVVGMLPFENEVAEYVKETNNHVLYRVTPVFKDTELVARGVKIEAYSVEDSGEGVEFNVFVYNVQPDITINYQDGTSSGSGQIVDGVVKDKETHNSEAVIGNKNTKVYHDNDCGSLPKEENRTYFGSENEAVDAGYTPHSSCID
;
A
#
# COMPACT_ATOMS: atom_id res chain seq x y z
N MET A 1 -53.37 -63.21 -4.27
CA MET A 1 -52.26 -63.67 -5.12
C MET A 1 -52.08 -62.75 -6.32
N ALA A 2 -53.13 -62.13 -6.90
CA ALA A 2 -53.04 -61.19 -8.02
C ALA A 2 -52.30 -59.90 -7.72
N ASP A 3 -52.51 -59.29 -6.54
CA ASP A 3 -51.82 -58.02 -6.15
C ASP A 3 -50.30 -58.13 -5.91
N PHE A 4 -49.82 -59.34 -5.62
CA PHE A 4 -48.40 -59.59 -5.44
C PHE A 4 -47.65 -59.69 -6.77
N ILE A 5 -48.29 -60.19 -7.81
CA ILE A 5 -47.71 -60.33 -9.17
C ILE A 5 -47.58 -58.98 -9.83
N VAL A 6 -48.58 -58.08 -9.74
CA VAL A 6 -48.56 -56.73 -10.32
C VAL A 6 -47.47 -55.88 -9.68
N LYS A 7 -47.23 -56.03 -8.39
CA LYS A 7 -46.17 -55.26 -7.67
C LYS A 7 -44.73 -55.73 -8.00
N MET A 8 -44.58 -57.02 -8.38
CA MET A 8 -43.27 -57.55 -8.85
C MET A 8 -42.97 -57.13 -10.28
N GLU A 9 -43.93 -57.05 -11.19
CA GLU A 9 -43.71 -56.61 -12.56
C GLU A 9 -43.37 -55.13 -12.63
N GLY A 10 -44.01 -54.27 -11.83
CA GLY A 10 -43.73 -52.84 -11.75
C GLY A 10 -42.30 -52.55 -11.27
N THR A 11 -41.76 -53.28 -10.29
CA THR A 11 -40.39 -53.11 -9.82
C THR A 11 -39.34 -53.61 -10.81
N PHE A 12 -39.69 -54.62 -11.64
CA PHE A 12 -38.77 -55.11 -12.67
C PHE A 12 -38.66 -54.15 -13.86
N LEU A 13 -39.80 -53.52 -14.23
CA LEU A 13 -39.83 -52.51 -15.29
C LEU A 13 -39.06 -51.25 -14.91
N VAL A 14 -39.21 -50.75 -13.67
CA VAL A 14 -38.48 -49.57 -13.16
C VAL A 14 -36.98 -49.83 -13.14
N LYS A 15 -36.54 -51.01 -12.69
CA LYS A 15 -35.10 -51.40 -12.70
C LYS A 15 -34.53 -51.49 -14.10
N LYS A 16 -35.29 -51.98 -15.12
CA LYS A 16 -34.85 -52.00 -16.51
C LYS A 16 -34.73 -50.60 -17.12
N VAL A 17 -35.68 -49.71 -16.83
CA VAL A 17 -35.62 -48.32 -17.29
C VAL A 17 -34.45 -47.58 -16.69
N ILE A 18 -34.16 -47.72 -15.40
CA ILE A 18 -33.01 -47.13 -14.72
C ILE A 18 -31.71 -47.66 -15.34
N LEU A 19 -31.61 -48.96 -15.63
CA LEU A 19 -30.40 -49.53 -16.23
C LEU A 19 -30.16 -49.04 -17.65
N ILE A 20 -31.23 -48.80 -18.45
CA ILE A 20 -31.13 -48.22 -19.79
C ILE A 20 -30.69 -46.77 -19.73
N ILE A 21 -31.19 -45.97 -18.78
CA ILE A 21 -30.77 -44.58 -18.60
C ILE A 21 -29.30 -44.50 -18.18
N ILE A 22 -28.84 -45.36 -17.27
CA ILE A 22 -27.44 -45.41 -16.85
C ILE A 22 -26.52 -45.79 -18.02
N ASN A 23 -26.91 -46.75 -18.87
CA ASN A 23 -26.12 -47.11 -20.06
C ASN A 23 -26.13 -46.02 -21.13
N LEU A 24 -27.21 -45.25 -21.27
CA LEU A 24 -27.28 -44.13 -22.20
C LEU A 24 -26.39 -42.97 -21.75
N ILE A 25 -26.31 -42.70 -20.45
CA ILE A 25 -25.42 -41.70 -19.88
C ILE A 25 -23.94 -42.15 -20.02
N LEU A 26 -23.63 -43.43 -19.89
CA LEU A 26 -22.30 -43.97 -20.05
C LEU A 26 -21.80 -43.88 -21.51
N VAL A 27 -22.69 -44.07 -22.50
CA VAL A 27 -22.33 -43.96 -23.93
C VAL A 27 -22.10 -42.51 -24.36
N VAL A 28 -22.78 -41.52 -23.75
CA VAL A 28 -22.55 -40.10 -24.02
C VAL A 28 -21.20 -39.62 -23.44
N MET A 29 -20.68 -40.30 -22.38
CA MET A 29 -19.37 -40.01 -21.81
C MET A 29 -18.17 -40.57 -22.60
N LEU A 30 -18.39 -41.45 -23.55
CA LEU A 30 -17.33 -42.13 -24.33
C LEU A 30 -17.05 -41.54 -25.73
N THR A 31 -17.86 -40.54 -26.17
CA THR A 31 -17.67 -39.91 -27.51
C THR A 31 -17.09 -38.49 -27.45
N GLY A 32 -16.66 -38.03 -26.26
CA GLY A 32 -15.97 -36.76 -26.05
C GLY A 32 -14.45 -36.89 -26.03
N CYS A 33 -13.85 -37.53 -27.06
CA CYS A 33 -12.42 -37.41 -27.28
C CYS A 33 -12.15 -36.16 -28.12
N SER A 34 -12.22 -34.98 -27.50
CA SER A 34 -11.60 -33.77 -28.00
C SER A 34 -10.15 -33.81 -27.54
N THR A 35 -9.22 -33.72 -28.48
CA THR A 35 -7.82 -33.45 -28.25
C THR A 35 -7.66 -32.33 -27.25
N VAL A 36 -7.20 -32.67 -26.04
CA VAL A 36 -6.68 -31.68 -25.10
C VAL A 36 -5.35 -31.26 -25.71
N GLU A 37 -5.33 -30.16 -26.47
CA GLU A 37 -4.13 -29.37 -26.59
C GLU A 37 -3.79 -28.93 -25.17
N SER A 38 -2.63 -29.36 -24.70
CA SER A 38 -2.01 -28.87 -23.47
C SER A 38 -1.74 -27.39 -23.68
N GLU A 39 -2.65 -26.52 -23.24
CA GLU A 39 -2.31 -25.13 -23.04
C GLU A 39 -1.15 -25.09 -22.04
N PRO A 40 -0.09 -24.31 -22.32
CA PRO A 40 0.98 -24.07 -21.35
C PRO A 40 0.34 -23.48 -20.09
N ALA A 41 0.81 -23.97 -18.95
CA ALA A 41 0.40 -23.50 -17.61
C ALA A 41 0.18 -21.98 -17.62
N GLY A 42 -1.05 -21.59 -17.33
CA GLY A 42 -1.43 -20.19 -17.35
C GLY A 42 -0.46 -19.37 -16.52
N THR A 43 0.18 -18.41 -17.16
CA THR A 43 0.75 -17.26 -16.48
C THR A 43 -0.37 -16.66 -15.66
N ASN A 44 -0.32 -16.87 -14.36
CA ASN A 44 -1.20 -16.20 -13.42
C ASN A 44 -1.05 -14.71 -13.68
N ASN A 45 -2.10 -14.12 -14.23
CA ASN A 45 -2.14 -12.72 -14.61
C ASN A 45 -2.25 -11.88 -13.32
N THR A 46 -1.12 -11.71 -12.63
CA THR A 46 -1.03 -10.86 -11.43
C THR A 46 -1.47 -9.43 -11.73
N ASN A 47 -1.26 -8.99 -12.97
CA ASN A 47 -1.71 -7.67 -13.43
C ASN A 47 -3.24 -7.50 -13.40
N ASP A 48 -3.99 -8.56 -13.72
CA ASP A 48 -5.46 -8.49 -13.76
C ASP A 48 -6.06 -8.34 -12.34
N LYS A 49 -5.50 -9.06 -11.35
CA LYS A 49 -5.92 -8.91 -9.95
C LYS A 49 -5.53 -7.56 -9.35
N THR A 50 -4.35 -7.04 -9.68
CA THR A 50 -3.88 -5.72 -9.23
C THR A 50 -4.74 -4.61 -9.83
N GLN A 51 -5.13 -4.72 -11.10
CA GLN A 51 -6.02 -3.77 -11.76
C GLN A 51 -7.42 -3.77 -11.14
N LEU A 52 -7.97 -4.94 -10.80
CA LEU A 52 -9.25 -5.06 -10.10
C LEU A 52 -9.22 -4.41 -8.71
N ILE A 53 -8.09 -4.47 -8.01
CA ILE A 53 -7.92 -3.81 -6.71
C ILE A 53 -7.95 -2.29 -6.87
N THR A 54 -7.23 -1.73 -7.86
CA THR A 54 -7.19 -0.28 -8.10
C THR A 54 -8.54 0.31 -8.50
N GLU A 55 -9.36 -0.42 -9.25
CA GLU A 55 -10.69 0.03 -9.66
C GLU A 55 -11.70 0.16 -8.50
N ASN A 56 -11.47 -0.55 -7.39
CA ASN A 56 -12.38 -0.59 -6.23
C ASN A 56 -11.88 0.23 -5.02
N ILE A 57 -10.67 0.83 -5.10
CA ILE A 57 -10.12 1.61 -4.01
C ILE A 57 -10.46 3.08 -4.23
N PRO A 58 -11.10 3.75 -3.25
CA PRO A 58 -11.37 5.18 -3.34
C PRO A 58 -10.10 6.00 -3.46
N ASP A 59 -10.18 7.15 -4.12
CA ASP A 59 -9.10 8.12 -4.11
C ASP A 59 -8.77 8.53 -2.67
N TYR A 60 -7.49 8.82 -2.43
CA TYR A 60 -7.04 9.34 -1.15
C TYR A 60 -7.72 10.68 -0.86
N THR A 61 -8.31 10.81 0.32
CA THR A 61 -8.92 12.04 0.81
C THR A 61 -8.12 12.64 1.96
N ASP A 62 -8.17 12.01 3.14
CA ASP A 62 -7.49 12.44 4.36
C ASP A 62 -7.14 11.27 5.30
N LYS A 63 -7.66 10.07 4.99
CA LYS A 63 -7.41 8.86 5.78
C LYS A 63 -6.28 8.05 5.18
N ILE A 64 -5.31 7.70 6.03
CA ILE A 64 -4.15 6.91 5.60
C ILE A 64 -4.51 5.51 5.13
N TYR A 65 -5.64 4.98 5.56
CA TYR A 65 -6.15 3.68 5.10
C TYR A 65 -7.69 3.69 4.97
N VAL A 66 -8.18 2.72 4.22
CA VAL A 66 -9.62 2.39 4.11
C VAL A 66 -9.80 0.88 4.28
N GLU A 67 -10.90 0.50 4.91
CA GLU A 67 -11.32 -0.90 4.94
C GLU A 67 -11.89 -1.30 3.58
N ILE A 68 -11.53 -2.49 3.12
CA ILE A 68 -12.05 -3.07 1.88
C ILE A 68 -12.66 -4.42 2.16
N ASN A 69 -13.55 -4.88 1.28
CA ASN A 69 -14.28 -6.15 1.44
C ASN A 69 -14.95 -6.30 2.83
N GLY A 70 -15.51 -5.21 3.40
CA GLY A 70 -16.13 -5.24 4.72
C GLY A 70 -15.17 -5.61 5.85
N ASN A 71 -13.90 -5.29 5.68
CA ASN A 71 -12.78 -5.62 6.59
C ASN A 71 -12.57 -7.13 6.78
N LYS A 72 -12.91 -7.96 5.76
CA LYS A 72 -12.77 -9.41 5.78
C LYS A 72 -11.67 -9.89 4.85
N ALA A 73 -10.75 -10.70 5.40
CA ALA A 73 -9.63 -11.25 4.66
C ALA A 73 -10.07 -12.31 3.65
N GLU A 74 -9.43 -12.30 2.46
CA GLU A 74 -9.76 -13.17 1.33
C GLU A 74 -8.78 -14.33 1.19
N PHE A 75 -8.56 -15.07 2.28
CA PHE A 75 -7.81 -16.33 2.26
C PHE A 75 -8.73 -17.50 1.90
N SER A 76 -8.16 -18.52 1.25
CA SER A 76 -8.88 -19.76 0.97
C SER A 76 -9.22 -20.51 2.26
N ASP A 77 -10.26 -21.35 2.22
CA ASP A 77 -10.61 -22.22 3.35
C ASP A 77 -9.48 -23.22 3.69
N GLU A 78 -8.60 -23.53 2.74
CA GLU A 78 -7.42 -24.35 2.95
C GLU A 78 -6.34 -23.56 3.69
N ASP A 79 -6.04 -22.34 3.24
CA ASP A 79 -5.08 -21.47 3.92
C ASP A 79 -5.49 -21.17 5.37
N LYS A 80 -6.78 -20.90 5.59
CA LYS A 80 -7.35 -20.60 6.93
C LYS A 80 -7.22 -21.74 7.94
N LYS A 81 -6.71 -22.89 7.54
CA LYS A 81 -6.45 -24.06 8.39
C LYS A 81 -4.96 -24.38 8.57
N ARG A 82 -4.09 -23.61 7.92
CA ARG A 82 -2.64 -23.84 7.92
C ARG A 82 -2.01 -23.37 9.23
N THR A 83 -1.30 -24.28 9.89
CA THR A 83 -0.51 -23.99 11.08
C THR A 83 0.99 -24.26 10.88
N ASP A 84 1.41 -24.43 9.62
CA ASP A 84 2.83 -24.49 9.26
C ASP A 84 3.39 -23.08 9.05
N ALA A 85 4.59 -22.84 9.56
CA ALA A 85 5.31 -21.59 9.31
C ALA A 85 5.75 -21.52 7.84
N PHE A 86 5.48 -20.41 7.16
CA PHE A 86 5.99 -20.15 5.83
C PHE A 86 6.10 -18.66 5.52
N GLU A 87 6.99 -18.33 4.60
CA GLU A 87 7.15 -17.02 3.99
C GLU A 87 7.29 -17.17 2.48
N LEU A 88 6.56 -16.37 1.73
CA LEU A 88 6.57 -16.34 0.27
C LEU A 88 6.70 -14.90 -0.21
N TYR A 89 7.67 -14.65 -1.07
CA TYR A 89 7.93 -13.36 -1.69
C TYR A 89 7.95 -13.54 -3.21
N THR A 90 7.03 -12.89 -3.90
CA THR A 90 7.00 -12.92 -5.37
C THR A 90 8.25 -12.31 -5.94
N ASP A 91 8.78 -12.87 -7.03
CA ASP A 91 9.90 -12.27 -7.76
C ASP A 91 9.57 -10.86 -8.22
N LEU A 92 10.60 -10.01 -8.32
CA LEU A 92 10.43 -8.68 -8.87
C LEU A 92 9.96 -8.78 -10.33
N ASP A 93 9.08 -7.86 -10.72
CA ASP A 93 8.65 -7.76 -12.11
C ASP A 93 9.73 -7.13 -13.03
N GLU A 94 9.42 -6.98 -14.32
CA GLU A 94 10.34 -6.41 -15.31
C GLU A 94 10.76 -4.96 -15.02
N LEU A 95 9.99 -4.24 -14.18
CA LEU A 95 10.30 -2.87 -13.72
C LEU A 95 11.03 -2.87 -12.37
N GLY A 96 11.37 -4.04 -11.81
CA GLY A 96 12.01 -4.18 -10.51
C GLY A 96 11.07 -3.90 -9.33
N ARG A 97 9.75 -4.02 -9.52
CA ARG A 97 8.75 -3.78 -8.48
C ARG A 97 8.44 -5.06 -7.72
N CYS A 98 8.21 -4.94 -6.40
CA CYS A 98 7.76 -6.06 -5.58
C CYS A 98 6.35 -6.51 -5.98
N GLY A 99 6.13 -7.83 -5.94
CA GLY A 99 4.81 -8.42 -5.98
C GLY A 99 4.28 -8.73 -4.57
N VAL A 100 3.46 -9.76 -4.45
CA VAL A 100 2.83 -10.16 -3.18
C VAL A 100 3.88 -10.72 -2.22
N ALA A 101 3.81 -10.29 -0.95
CA ALA A 101 4.45 -10.93 0.18
C ALA A 101 3.37 -11.62 1.02
N TYR A 102 3.55 -12.91 1.34
CA TYR A 102 2.57 -13.72 2.05
C TYR A 102 3.27 -14.64 3.04
N ALA A 103 2.82 -14.63 4.29
CA ALA A 103 3.38 -15.46 5.34
C ALA A 103 2.30 -15.98 6.30
N ASN A 104 2.58 -17.08 6.98
CA ASN A 104 1.85 -17.51 8.15
C ASN A 104 2.68 -17.12 9.39
N ILE A 105 2.43 -15.93 9.90
CA ILE A 105 3.20 -15.35 10.99
C ILE A 105 2.97 -16.15 12.26
N CYS A 106 4.07 -16.59 12.84
CA CYS A 106 4.09 -17.31 14.10
C CYS A 106 5.37 -16.99 14.88
N LYS A 107 5.47 -17.43 16.10
CA LYS A 107 6.61 -17.15 16.96
C LYS A 107 7.94 -17.66 16.39
N GLU A 108 7.90 -18.74 15.60
CA GLU A 108 9.08 -19.33 14.96
C GLU A 108 9.71 -18.38 13.93
N LEU A 109 8.90 -17.59 13.19
CA LEU A 109 9.36 -16.63 12.20
C LEU A 109 9.83 -15.31 12.81
N MET A 110 9.38 -14.98 14.02
CA MET A 110 9.74 -13.71 14.66
C MET A 110 11.25 -13.59 14.88
N PRO A 111 11.82 -12.38 14.78
CA PRO A 111 13.27 -12.19 14.85
C PRO A 111 13.81 -12.59 16.22
N THR A 112 14.89 -13.36 16.22
CA THR A 112 15.71 -13.69 17.40
C THR A 112 16.96 -12.83 17.47
N GLU A 113 17.29 -12.11 16.40
CA GLU A 113 18.44 -11.24 16.26
C GLU A 113 18.05 -9.77 16.06
N LYS A 114 19.02 -8.88 16.26
CA LYS A 114 18.79 -7.45 16.01
C LYS A 114 18.72 -7.17 14.51
N ARG A 115 17.84 -6.25 14.13
CA ARG A 115 17.72 -5.76 12.75
C ARG A 115 19.05 -5.25 12.21
N GLY A 116 19.45 -5.76 11.06
CA GLY A 116 20.62 -5.33 10.33
C GLY A 116 20.38 -4.09 9.45
N SER A 117 21.44 -3.62 8.79
CA SER A 117 21.32 -2.52 7.80
C SER A 117 20.67 -3.01 6.52
N ILE A 118 19.79 -2.17 5.96
CA ILE A 118 19.13 -2.39 4.65
C ILE A 118 19.43 -1.25 3.66
N GLY A 119 20.38 -0.38 4.00
CA GLY A 119 20.72 0.82 3.21
C GLY A 119 21.22 0.54 1.79
N MET A 120 21.74 -0.66 1.52
CA MET A 120 22.23 -1.08 0.21
C MET A 120 21.11 -1.34 -0.81
N ILE A 121 19.89 -1.66 -0.36
CA ILE A 121 18.75 -1.95 -1.24
C ILE A 121 18.10 -0.65 -1.67
N LYS A 122 17.86 -0.53 -2.97
CA LYS A 122 17.12 0.60 -3.57
C LYS A 122 15.91 0.02 -4.29
N PRO A 123 14.74 0.01 -3.64
CA PRO A 123 13.50 -0.44 -4.28
C PRO A 123 13.16 0.39 -5.53
N SER A 124 12.24 -0.08 -6.36
CA SER A 124 11.78 0.68 -7.52
C SER A 124 11.35 2.10 -7.14
N GLY A 125 11.66 3.10 -7.96
CA GLY A 125 11.35 4.51 -7.71
C GLY A 125 12.05 5.13 -6.49
N TRP A 126 13.15 4.53 -5.98
CA TRP A 126 13.88 5.06 -4.83
C TRP A 126 14.54 6.41 -5.12
N GLN A 127 14.16 7.42 -4.36
CA GLN A 127 14.79 8.74 -4.35
C GLN A 127 15.28 9.12 -2.95
N LEU A 128 16.34 9.90 -2.89
CA LEU A 128 16.78 10.51 -1.63
C LEU A 128 16.15 11.92 -1.53
N ALA A 129 15.01 12.00 -0.89
CA ALA A 129 14.29 13.25 -0.69
C ALA A 129 14.18 13.57 0.81
N LYS A 130 14.38 14.83 1.16
CA LYS A 130 14.29 15.33 2.53
C LYS A 130 13.35 16.52 2.61
N TYR A 131 12.57 16.57 3.69
CA TYR A 131 11.65 17.66 4.00
C TYR A 131 11.70 17.98 5.49
N ASP A 132 11.63 19.24 5.84
CA ASP A 132 11.69 19.68 7.24
C ASP A 132 10.46 19.23 8.04
N SER A 133 9.30 19.12 7.38
CA SER A 133 8.03 18.67 7.95
C SER A 133 7.94 17.16 8.22
N VAL A 134 8.85 16.35 7.65
CA VAL A 134 8.84 14.88 7.82
C VAL A 134 9.61 14.47 9.05
N ASP A 135 9.03 13.61 9.88
CA ASP A 135 9.73 13.01 11.02
C ASP A 135 11.01 12.29 10.57
N GLY A 136 12.17 12.65 11.16
CA GLY A 136 13.47 12.19 10.72
C GLY A 136 13.96 12.81 9.41
N LYS A 137 13.18 13.73 8.81
CA LYS A 137 13.46 14.50 7.60
C LYS A 137 13.53 13.72 6.28
N TYR A 138 13.67 12.41 6.29
CA TYR A 138 13.68 11.58 5.09
C TYR A 138 12.25 11.20 4.66
N LEU A 139 11.87 11.63 3.45
CA LEU A 139 10.55 11.32 2.90
C LEU A 139 10.32 9.82 2.78
N TYR A 140 11.30 9.11 2.20
CA TYR A 140 11.17 7.70 1.91
C TYR A 140 11.91 6.82 2.92
N ASN A 141 11.22 5.75 3.29
CA ASN A 141 11.74 4.59 3.97
C ASN A 141 11.84 3.41 2.99
N ARG A 142 12.73 2.49 3.24
CA ARG A 142 12.65 1.14 2.70
C ARG A 142 11.63 0.41 3.52
N SER A 143 10.36 0.49 3.10
CA SER A 143 9.24 -0.10 3.82
C SER A 143 9.17 -1.58 3.53
N HIS A 144 9.25 -2.41 4.58
CA HIS A 144 8.99 -3.83 4.44
C HIS A 144 7.50 -4.04 4.12
N LEU A 145 7.21 -4.99 3.24
CA LEU A 145 5.83 -5.49 3.04
C LEU A 145 5.42 -6.33 4.25
N ILE A 146 6.24 -7.29 4.65
CA ILE A 146 6.11 -7.98 5.92
C ILE A 146 7.19 -7.44 6.85
N GLY A 147 6.80 -6.75 7.92
CA GLY A 147 7.70 -6.07 8.84
C GLY A 147 8.72 -7.02 9.49
N PHE A 148 9.94 -6.53 9.70
CA PHE A 148 11.01 -7.30 10.37
C PHE A 148 10.56 -7.92 11.70
N GLN A 149 9.71 -7.23 12.45
CA GLN A 149 9.20 -7.74 13.73
C GLN A 149 8.29 -8.98 13.61
N LEU A 150 7.76 -9.24 12.40
CA LEU A 150 6.84 -10.36 12.13
C LEU A 150 7.57 -11.60 11.65
N ALA A 151 8.55 -11.44 10.75
CA ALA A 151 9.17 -12.57 10.07
C ALA A 151 10.71 -12.58 10.13
N GLY A 152 11.35 -11.62 10.79
CA GLY A 152 12.81 -11.56 10.88
C GLY A 152 13.54 -11.30 9.56
N GLU A 153 12.80 -11.18 8.45
CA GLU A 153 13.35 -10.96 7.11
C GLU A 153 13.91 -9.54 6.99
N ASN A 154 15.23 -9.40 6.84
CA ASN A 154 15.87 -8.10 6.94
C ASN A 154 16.12 -7.43 5.59
N ALA A 155 17.04 -7.96 4.78
CA ALA A 155 17.55 -7.33 3.58
C ALA A 155 17.11 -8.09 2.31
N ASN A 156 15.83 -8.35 2.19
CA ASN A 156 15.22 -8.99 1.04
C ASN A 156 14.65 -7.94 0.10
N GLU A 157 15.19 -7.83 -1.11
CA GLU A 157 14.70 -6.87 -2.12
C GLU A 157 13.26 -7.11 -2.55
N LYS A 158 12.75 -8.36 -2.45
CA LYS A 158 11.38 -8.74 -2.78
C LYS A 158 10.38 -8.33 -1.68
N ASN A 159 10.88 -7.91 -0.52
CA ASN A 159 10.09 -7.49 0.64
C ASN A 159 10.21 -5.98 0.94
N LEU A 160 10.87 -5.20 0.08
CA LEU A 160 11.15 -3.79 0.32
C LEU A 160 10.61 -2.91 -0.81
N ILE A 161 9.75 -1.95 -0.47
CA ILE A 161 9.23 -0.94 -1.39
C ILE A 161 9.64 0.47 -0.98
N THR A 162 9.58 1.40 -1.93
CA THR A 162 9.70 2.84 -1.66
C THR A 162 8.41 3.33 -1.02
N GLY A 163 8.40 3.48 0.29
CA GLY A 163 7.26 3.97 1.07
C GLY A 163 7.59 5.28 1.77
N THR A 164 6.61 6.18 1.90
CA THR A 164 6.81 7.41 2.67
C THR A 164 6.97 7.11 4.16
N ARG A 165 7.51 8.07 4.90
CA ARG A 165 7.59 7.98 6.36
C ARG A 165 6.19 7.83 6.99
N TYR A 166 5.22 8.59 6.52
CA TYR A 166 3.84 8.57 6.99
C TYR A 166 3.15 7.22 6.69
N PHE A 167 3.27 6.75 5.45
CA PHE A 167 2.79 5.43 5.05
C PHE A 167 3.36 4.31 5.94
N ASN A 168 4.68 4.30 6.15
CA ASN A 168 5.35 3.24 6.88
C ASN A 168 4.99 3.24 8.39
N VAL A 169 4.95 4.42 9.02
CA VAL A 169 4.84 4.53 10.50
C VAL A 169 3.40 4.74 10.96
N VAL A 170 2.62 5.53 10.22
CA VAL A 170 1.23 5.81 10.59
C VAL A 170 0.27 4.86 9.89
N GLY A 171 0.63 4.42 8.67
CA GLY A 171 -0.20 3.54 7.87
C GLY A 171 0.00 2.05 8.18
N MET A 172 1.20 1.52 7.95
CA MET A 172 1.44 0.07 8.05
C MET A 172 1.70 -0.43 9.48
N LEU A 173 2.56 0.27 10.22
CA LEU A 173 3.04 -0.17 11.53
C LEU A 173 1.93 -0.53 12.54
N PRO A 174 0.78 0.17 12.63
CA PRO A 174 -0.31 -0.24 13.53
C PRO A 174 -0.82 -1.65 13.27
N PHE A 175 -1.00 -2.04 12.01
CA PHE A 175 -1.45 -3.38 11.61
C PHE A 175 -0.38 -4.45 11.87
N GLU A 176 0.89 -4.13 11.64
CA GLU A 176 2.00 -5.02 12.00
C GLU A 176 2.08 -5.24 13.51
N ASN A 177 1.87 -4.20 14.31
CA ASN A 177 1.88 -4.30 15.77
C ASN A 177 0.74 -5.18 16.28
N GLU A 178 -0.47 -5.03 15.75
CA GLU A 178 -1.62 -5.85 16.10
C GLU A 178 -1.33 -7.35 15.89
N VAL A 179 -0.79 -7.70 14.72
CA VAL A 179 -0.37 -9.08 14.42
C VAL A 179 0.74 -9.54 15.37
N ALA A 180 1.76 -8.70 15.58
CA ALA A 180 2.90 -9.06 16.43
C ALA A 180 2.50 -9.28 17.89
N GLU A 181 1.61 -8.46 18.43
CA GLU A 181 1.09 -8.55 19.79
C GLU A 181 0.28 -9.83 19.95
N TYR A 182 -0.67 -10.09 19.04
CA TYR A 182 -1.48 -11.30 19.06
C TYR A 182 -0.62 -12.58 19.05
N VAL A 183 0.35 -12.68 18.14
CA VAL A 183 1.23 -13.87 18.07
C VAL A 183 2.07 -14.04 19.33
N LYS A 184 2.55 -12.96 19.94
CA LYS A 184 3.34 -13.00 21.18
C LYS A 184 2.50 -13.45 22.37
N GLU A 185 1.25 -13.03 22.46
CA GLU A 185 0.36 -13.31 23.57
C GLU A 185 -0.25 -14.72 23.52
N THR A 186 -0.63 -15.17 22.31
CA THR A 186 -1.35 -16.41 22.11
C THR A 186 -0.48 -17.57 21.68
N ASN A 187 0.64 -17.31 21.03
CA ASN A 187 1.48 -18.27 20.30
C ASN A 187 0.74 -18.94 19.12
N ASN A 188 -0.35 -18.35 18.65
CA ASN A 188 -1.12 -18.76 17.49
C ASN A 188 -0.51 -18.23 16.18
N HIS A 189 -1.06 -18.67 15.05
CA HIS A 189 -0.65 -18.29 13.71
C HIS A 189 -1.57 -17.20 13.15
N VAL A 190 -0.98 -16.30 12.35
CA VAL A 190 -1.71 -15.28 11.61
C VAL A 190 -1.29 -15.33 10.15
N LEU A 191 -2.21 -15.70 9.27
CA LEU A 191 -2.02 -15.48 7.83
C LEU A 191 -1.93 -13.99 7.57
N TYR A 192 -0.85 -13.54 6.94
CA TYR A 192 -0.57 -12.14 6.69
C TYR A 192 -0.12 -11.95 5.25
N ARG A 193 -0.87 -11.20 4.46
CA ARG A 193 -0.58 -10.96 3.04
C ARG A 193 -0.57 -9.48 2.73
N VAL A 194 0.49 -9.03 2.08
CA VAL A 194 0.65 -7.65 1.62
C VAL A 194 0.82 -7.62 0.12
N THR A 195 -0.06 -6.91 -0.55
CA THR A 195 -0.07 -6.74 -2.00
C THR A 195 0.19 -5.29 -2.36
N PRO A 196 1.37 -4.92 -2.87
CA PRO A 196 1.62 -3.58 -3.35
C PRO A 196 0.83 -3.32 -4.64
N VAL A 197 0.27 -2.12 -4.76
CA VAL A 197 -0.57 -1.72 -5.89
C VAL A 197 0.11 -0.59 -6.65
N PHE A 198 0.51 -0.89 -7.88
CA PHE A 198 1.08 0.06 -8.82
C PHE A 198 0.07 0.36 -9.91
N LYS A 199 0.13 1.56 -10.47
CA LYS A 199 -0.66 1.91 -11.65
C LYS A 199 0.24 1.91 -12.88
N ASP A 200 -0.15 1.19 -13.91
CA ASP A 200 0.58 1.11 -15.19
C ASP A 200 2.08 0.84 -14.99
N THR A 201 2.93 1.75 -15.45
CA THR A 201 4.39 1.68 -15.36
C THR A 201 4.99 2.46 -14.18
N GLU A 202 4.19 2.84 -13.22
CA GLU A 202 4.68 3.55 -12.03
C GLU A 202 5.67 2.71 -11.24
N LEU A 203 6.75 3.34 -10.78
CA LEU A 203 7.80 2.68 -10.02
C LEU A 203 7.58 2.73 -8.50
N VAL A 204 6.70 3.61 -8.03
CA VAL A 204 6.31 3.70 -6.61
C VAL A 204 4.88 3.20 -6.46
N ALA A 205 4.65 2.30 -5.51
CA ALA A 205 3.31 1.79 -5.25
C ALA A 205 2.38 2.92 -4.75
N ARG A 206 1.14 2.96 -5.24
CA ARG A 206 0.08 3.85 -4.76
C ARG A 206 -0.31 3.56 -3.31
N GLY A 207 -0.09 2.35 -2.88
CA GLY A 207 -0.34 1.84 -1.56
C GLY A 207 -0.20 0.33 -1.51
N VAL A 208 -0.61 -0.26 -0.41
CA VAL A 208 -0.64 -1.70 -0.23
C VAL A 208 -2.01 -2.17 0.29
N LYS A 209 -2.49 -3.29 -0.23
CA LYS A 209 -3.55 -4.06 0.41
C LYS A 209 -2.91 -4.92 1.48
N ILE A 210 -3.41 -4.86 2.71
CA ILE A 210 -2.97 -5.70 3.82
C ILE A 210 -4.13 -6.53 4.29
N GLU A 211 -3.92 -7.84 4.39
CA GLU A 211 -4.89 -8.82 4.88
C GLU A 211 -4.28 -9.63 6.01
N ALA A 212 -5.03 -9.83 7.07
CA ALA A 212 -4.65 -10.71 8.16
C ALA A 212 -5.82 -11.58 8.64
N TYR A 213 -5.50 -12.76 9.17
CA TYR A 213 -6.48 -13.69 9.70
C TYR A 213 -5.80 -14.63 10.71
N SER A 214 -6.24 -14.61 11.97
CA SER A 214 -5.77 -15.53 13.00
C SER A 214 -6.38 -16.92 12.81
N VAL A 215 -5.52 -17.94 12.74
CA VAL A 215 -5.90 -19.27 12.26
C VAL A 215 -6.66 -20.06 13.31
N GLU A 216 -6.12 -20.22 14.52
CA GLU A 216 -6.63 -21.12 15.54
C GLU A 216 -7.99 -20.70 16.10
N ASP A 217 -8.27 -19.41 16.14
CA ASP A 217 -9.53 -18.85 16.63
C ASP A 217 -10.48 -18.39 15.51
N SER A 218 -10.14 -18.74 14.26
CA SER A 218 -10.99 -18.46 13.10
C SER A 218 -11.24 -16.97 12.87
N GLY A 219 -10.23 -16.12 13.11
CA GLY A 219 -10.27 -14.68 12.88
C GLY A 219 -10.89 -13.89 14.03
N GLU A 220 -11.14 -14.50 15.19
CA GLU A 220 -11.69 -13.77 16.35
C GLU A 220 -10.66 -12.80 16.96
N GLY A 221 -9.39 -13.17 16.97
CA GLY A 221 -8.32 -12.35 17.53
C GLY A 221 -7.79 -11.30 16.58
N VAL A 222 -7.57 -11.68 15.32
CA VAL A 222 -7.09 -10.76 14.26
C VAL A 222 -7.77 -11.09 12.94
N GLU A 223 -8.55 -10.18 12.41
CA GLU A 223 -9.02 -10.24 11.02
C GLU A 223 -9.18 -8.83 10.48
N PHE A 224 -8.46 -8.51 9.41
CA PHE A 224 -8.65 -7.26 8.68
C PHE A 224 -8.31 -7.38 7.19
N ASN A 225 -8.86 -6.45 6.41
CA ASN A 225 -8.59 -6.27 4.99
C ASN A 225 -8.65 -4.78 4.69
N VAL A 226 -7.50 -4.18 4.55
CA VAL A 226 -7.36 -2.73 4.43
C VAL A 226 -6.48 -2.37 3.24
N PHE A 227 -6.71 -1.18 2.68
CA PHE A 227 -5.77 -0.56 1.77
C PHE A 227 -5.13 0.65 2.44
N VAL A 228 -3.80 0.64 2.53
CA VAL A 228 -3.00 1.72 3.11
C VAL A 228 -2.39 2.54 1.99
N TYR A 229 -2.66 3.85 1.96
CA TYR A 229 -2.18 4.76 0.92
C TYR A 229 -0.72 5.16 1.12
N ASN A 230 0.08 5.06 0.07
CA ASN A 230 1.48 5.53 0.11
C ASN A 230 1.55 7.02 -0.20
N VAL A 231 1.24 7.82 0.78
CA VAL A 231 1.17 9.29 0.72
C VAL A 231 2.00 9.91 1.85
N GLN A 232 2.30 11.20 1.73
CA GLN A 232 2.84 12.04 2.79
C GLN A 232 2.04 13.35 2.82
N PRO A 233 1.47 13.76 3.97
CA PRO A 233 0.80 15.06 4.08
C PRO A 233 1.68 16.19 3.56
N ASP A 234 1.08 17.14 2.85
CA ASP A 234 1.71 18.35 2.31
C ASP A 234 2.83 18.12 1.28
N ILE A 235 3.05 16.87 0.84
CA ILE A 235 4.05 16.51 -0.15
C ILE A 235 3.40 15.75 -1.29
N THR A 236 3.60 16.23 -2.51
CA THR A 236 3.18 15.56 -3.74
C THR A 236 4.24 14.56 -4.18
N ILE A 237 3.83 13.34 -4.43
CA ILE A 237 4.68 12.26 -4.92
C ILE A 237 4.40 12.04 -6.41
N ASN A 238 5.44 12.00 -7.22
CA ASN A 238 5.37 11.48 -8.56
C ASN A 238 5.59 9.95 -8.50
N TYR A 239 4.53 9.18 -8.57
CA TYR A 239 4.62 7.71 -8.49
C TYR A 239 5.33 7.08 -9.68
N GLN A 240 5.45 7.80 -10.81
CA GLN A 240 6.16 7.29 -12.00
C GLN A 240 7.64 7.02 -11.71
N ASP A 241 8.30 7.86 -10.89
CA ASP A 241 9.76 7.80 -10.69
C ASP A 241 10.21 8.05 -9.24
N GLY A 242 9.29 8.36 -8.33
CA GLY A 242 9.57 8.68 -6.92
C GLY A 242 10.06 10.09 -6.67
N THR A 243 10.13 10.96 -7.68
CA THR A 243 10.39 12.39 -7.44
C THR A 243 9.25 13.00 -6.63
N SER A 244 9.51 14.07 -5.91
CA SER A 244 8.54 14.68 -5.01
C SER A 244 8.68 16.19 -4.97
N SER A 245 7.60 16.86 -4.61
CA SER A 245 7.57 18.31 -4.40
C SER A 245 6.69 18.67 -3.20
N GLY A 246 7.03 19.73 -2.52
CA GLY A 246 6.31 20.21 -1.34
C GLY A 246 7.10 21.28 -0.63
N SER A 247 6.46 21.95 0.33
CA SER A 247 7.14 22.97 1.13
C SER A 247 8.15 22.35 2.10
N GLY A 248 9.25 23.08 2.35
CA GLY A 248 10.29 22.64 3.29
C GLY A 248 11.19 21.54 2.73
N GLN A 249 11.29 21.38 1.41
CA GLN A 249 12.25 20.46 0.79
C GLN A 249 13.69 20.89 1.08
N ILE A 250 14.51 19.96 1.55
CA ILE A 250 15.93 20.21 1.86
C ILE A 250 16.78 19.73 0.68
N VAL A 251 17.47 20.66 0.04
CA VAL A 251 18.43 20.38 -1.05
C VAL A 251 19.78 20.91 -0.66
N ASP A 252 20.83 20.09 -0.72
CA ASP A 252 22.20 20.44 -0.33
C ASP A 252 22.34 21.01 1.10
N GLY A 253 21.46 20.55 2.02
CA GLY A 253 21.43 20.99 3.41
C GLY A 253 20.69 22.30 3.65
N VAL A 254 20.17 22.92 2.60
CA VAL A 254 19.34 24.12 2.65
C VAL A 254 17.88 23.74 2.53
N VAL A 255 17.03 24.24 3.42
CA VAL A 255 15.58 24.09 3.32
C VAL A 255 15.13 24.98 2.15
N LYS A 256 14.55 24.38 1.10
CA LYS A 256 13.78 25.15 0.13
C LYS A 256 12.48 25.53 0.82
N ASP A 257 12.37 26.81 1.12
CA ASP A 257 11.17 27.35 1.74
C ASP A 257 9.91 27.01 0.93
N LYS A 258 8.78 26.94 1.63
CA LYS A 258 7.46 26.96 1.01
C LYS A 258 7.55 27.78 -0.27
N GLU A 259 7.03 27.26 -1.37
CA GLU A 259 6.52 28.17 -2.40
C GLU A 259 5.49 29.05 -1.69
N THR A 260 5.98 30.14 -1.12
CA THR A 260 5.13 31.28 -0.82
C THR A 260 4.49 31.62 -2.14
N HIS A 261 3.19 31.59 -2.16
CA HIS A 261 2.41 32.24 -3.19
C HIS A 261 3.14 33.52 -3.59
N ASN A 262 3.53 33.60 -4.86
CA ASN A 262 3.99 34.79 -5.54
C ASN A 262 4.94 35.65 -4.70
N SER A 263 6.24 35.44 -4.88
CA SER A 263 7.22 36.42 -4.43
C SER A 263 7.11 37.65 -5.31
N GLU A 264 6.03 38.39 -5.20
CA GLU A 264 5.99 39.72 -5.74
C GLU A 264 6.99 40.55 -4.94
N ALA A 265 7.82 41.32 -5.65
CA ALA A 265 8.74 42.23 -5.04
C ALA A 265 7.99 43.12 -4.02
N VAL A 266 8.54 43.29 -2.83
CA VAL A 266 7.92 44.12 -1.77
C VAL A 266 8.69 45.41 -1.56
N ILE A 267 8.01 46.40 -1.06
CA ILE A 267 8.56 47.77 -0.86
C ILE A 267 8.74 48.04 0.63
N GLY A 268 9.99 48.07 1.07
CA GLY A 268 10.34 48.39 2.45
C GLY A 268 10.45 49.88 2.71
N ASN A 269 10.06 50.31 3.90
CA ASN A 269 10.29 51.66 4.40
C ASN A 269 11.59 51.72 5.20
N LYS A 270 12.59 52.43 4.70
CA LYS A 270 13.92 52.58 5.33
C LYS A 270 13.88 53.07 6.75
N ASN A 271 12.88 53.91 7.07
CA ASN A 271 12.75 54.59 8.40
C ASN A 271 12.05 53.74 9.42
N THR A 272 10.97 53.05 9.03
CA THR A 272 10.13 52.28 9.96
C THR A 272 10.49 50.81 10.01
N LYS A 273 11.27 50.34 9.02
CA LYS A 273 11.58 48.91 8.84
C LYS A 273 10.34 48.04 8.68
N VAL A 274 9.31 48.60 8.01
CA VAL A 274 8.08 47.89 7.63
C VAL A 274 8.11 47.70 6.11
N TYR A 275 7.76 46.49 5.63
CA TYR A 275 7.60 46.24 4.20
C TYR A 275 6.13 46.09 3.83
N HIS A 276 5.81 46.46 2.59
CA HIS A 276 4.48 46.55 2.01
C HIS A 276 4.42 45.78 0.72
N ASP A 277 3.26 45.26 0.38
CA ASP A 277 2.91 44.82 -0.95
C ASP A 277 2.95 46.04 -1.94
N ASN A 278 3.25 45.76 -3.21
CA ASN A 278 3.31 46.78 -4.27
C ASN A 278 1.99 47.54 -4.43
N ASP A 279 0.86 46.91 -4.16
CA ASP A 279 -0.49 47.46 -4.28
C ASP A 279 -1.00 48.06 -2.96
N CYS A 280 -0.17 48.13 -1.95
CA CYS A 280 -0.56 48.68 -0.64
C CYS A 280 -0.94 50.14 -0.69
N GLY A 281 -2.15 50.49 -0.25
CA GLY A 281 -2.62 51.86 -0.21
C GLY A 281 -1.84 52.83 0.73
N SER A 282 -0.89 52.29 1.52
CA SER A 282 -0.08 53.02 2.51
C SER A 282 1.39 52.94 2.25
N LEU A 283 1.81 52.95 0.95
CA LEU A 283 3.22 52.91 0.58
C LEU A 283 4.00 54.09 1.17
N PRO A 284 5.30 53.86 1.55
CA PRO A 284 6.16 54.93 2.02
C PRO A 284 6.44 55.93 0.86
N LYS A 285 6.83 57.17 1.22
CA LYS A 285 7.29 58.15 0.22
C LYS A 285 8.48 57.57 -0.55
N GLU A 286 8.60 57.89 -1.83
CA GLU A 286 9.55 57.32 -2.75
C GLU A 286 11.02 57.41 -2.27
N GLU A 287 11.40 58.52 -1.67
CA GLU A 287 12.73 58.72 -1.04
C GLU A 287 13.05 57.75 0.11
N ASN A 288 12.03 57.19 0.74
CA ASN A 288 12.16 56.24 1.87
C ASN A 288 11.98 54.77 1.46
N ARG A 289 11.81 54.49 0.17
CA ARG A 289 11.62 53.13 -0.34
C ARG A 289 12.93 52.40 -0.48
N THR A 290 12.89 51.11 -0.14
CA THR A 290 13.84 50.10 -0.58
C THR A 290 13.05 48.94 -1.18
N TYR A 291 13.62 48.26 -2.16
CA TYR A 291 12.93 47.21 -2.90
C TYR A 291 13.59 45.87 -2.58
N PHE A 292 12.79 44.88 -2.32
CA PHE A 292 13.22 43.51 -2.09
C PHE A 292 12.58 42.61 -3.13
N GLY A 293 13.29 41.60 -3.58
CA GLY A 293 12.81 40.63 -4.57
C GLY A 293 11.78 39.64 -3.96
N SER A 294 11.66 39.58 -2.63
CA SER A 294 10.68 38.78 -1.91
C SER A 294 10.48 39.28 -0.48
N GLU A 295 9.40 38.84 0.15
CA GLU A 295 9.16 39.09 1.59
C GLU A 295 10.26 38.53 2.47
N ASN A 296 10.82 37.36 2.13
CA ASN A 296 11.91 36.76 2.87
C ASN A 296 13.16 37.63 2.85
N GLU A 297 13.50 38.21 1.70
CA GLU A 297 14.62 39.15 1.59
C GLU A 297 14.41 40.39 2.48
N ALA A 298 13.17 40.88 2.57
CA ALA A 298 12.83 41.98 3.47
C ALA A 298 12.98 41.59 4.95
N VAL A 299 12.50 40.40 5.32
CA VAL A 299 12.62 39.86 6.69
C VAL A 299 14.08 39.66 7.07
N ASP A 300 14.90 39.09 6.19
CA ASP A 300 16.34 38.89 6.39
C ASP A 300 17.10 40.22 6.54
N ALA A 301 16.58 41.28 5.88
CA ALA A 301 17.06 42.64 6.03
C ALA A 301 16.54 43.35 7.29
N GLY A 302 15.79 42.66 8.15
CA GLY A 302 15.27 43.17 9.42
C GLY A 302 13.99 44.00 9.30
N TYR A 303 13.19 43.76 8.24
CA TYR A 303 11.89 44.42 8.04
C TYR A 303 10.75 43.52 8.54
N THR A 304 9.66 44.14 8.97
CA THR A 304 8.43 43.44 9.41
C THR A 304 7.28 43.72 8.47
N PRO A 305 6.31 42.81 8.31
CA PRO A 305 5.17 43.02 7.42
C PRO A 305 4.26 44.15 7.88
N HIS A 306 3.69 44.86 6.91
CA HIS A 306 2.63 45.84 7.19
C HIS A 306 1.28 45.14 7.34
N SER A 307 0.71 45.14 8.54
CA SER A 307 -0.45 44.34 8.97
C SER A 307 -1.77 44.60 8.20
N SER A 308 -1.82 45.57 7.32
CA SER A 308 -3.03 45.89 6.53
C SER A 308 -2.87 45.53 5.03
N CYS A 309 -1.73 45.11 4.58
CA CYS A 309 -1.50 44.69 3.17
C CYS A 309 -0.69 43.41 3.03
N ILE A 310 -0.17 42.90 4.11
CA ILE A 310 0.53 41.59 4.16
C ILE A 310 -0.15 40.78 5.25
N ASP A 311 -0.72 39.64 4.91
CA ASP A 311 -1.38 38.68 5.82
C ASP A 311 -0.40 37.76 6.55
#